data_adc2e4dcfeeab86e7798674dfd31dc24
#
_entry.id   adc2e4dcfeeab86e7798674dfd31dc24
#
_cell.length_a   1.000
_cell.length_b   1.000
_cell.length_c   1.000
_cell.angle_alpha   90.00
_cell.angle_beta   90.00
_cell.angle_gamma   90.00
#
_symmetry.space_group_name_H-M   'P 1'
#
loop_
_entity.id
_entity.type
_entity.pdbx_description
1 polymer ?
#
loop_
_entity_poly.entity_id
_entity_poly.type
_entity_poly.pdbx_seq_one_letter_code
_entity_poly.pdbx_strand_id
1 'polypeptide(L)'
;MNSIHTFKALGMASGSSLDGINAAIITTDGVDVFEFIKTFDIPYDDNLREALRHMQNNFAAMNDDEKIRIENALTEFHIGAAREIMADYEGIDLIGFGGHVICHRPDEHILYQIGDGQKVADALGIKVVGKFRSADILAGGQGAPLAAIYHAALAQKIEKPLVFVDIGGLSSITFIGQNGELTAFDAGPGNAALNDWVNKHGGMHMDYNGRLGISGHINEDVLASMMKHKFLSRIPPKA
;
A
#
# COMPACT_ATOMS: atom_id res chain seq x y z
N MET A 1 -25.29 -24.40 15.86
CA MET A 1 -24.56 -23.13 15.74
C MET A 1 -23.42 -23.41 14.78
N ASN A 2 -23.45 -22.82 13.60
CA ASN A 2 -22.28 -22.92 12.70
C ASN A 2 -21.12 -22.19 13.41
N SER A 3 -20.04 -22.90 13.71
CA SER A 3 -18.83 -22.27 14.21
C SER A 3 -18.32 -21.32 13.10
N ILE A 4 -18.23 -20.03 13.41
CA ILE A 4 -17.58 -19.06 12.54
C ILE A 4 -16.12 -19.52 12.42
N HIS A 5 -15.69 -19.81 11.19
CA HIS A 5 -14.30 -20.16 10.95
C HIS A 5 -13.49 -18.86 10.81
N THR A 6 -12.55 -18.69 11.73
CA THR A 6 -11.64 -17.53 11.72
C THR A 6 -10.25 -17.93 11.24
N PHE A 7 -9.58 -17.02 10.59
CA PHE A 7 -8.20 -17.15 10.12
C PHE A 7 -7.30 -16.17 10.85
N LYS A 8 -6.13 -16.62 11.26
CA LYS A 8 -5.03 -15.73 11.61
C LYS A 8 -4.27 -15.41 10.34
N ALA A 9 -4.39 -14.19 9.86
CA ALA A 9 -3.82 -13.74 8.59
C ALA A 9 -2.65 -12.79 8.80
N LEU A 10 -1.55 -13.03 8.10
CA LEU A 10 -0.42 -12.11 7.98
C LEU A 10 -0.53 -11.35 6.65
N GLY A 11 -0.86 -10.07 6.71
CA GLY A 11 -0.80 -9.18 5.56
C GLY A 11 0.59 -8.58 5.39
N MET A 12 1.11 -8.54 4.17
CA MET A 12 2.42 -7.97 3.86
C MET A 12 2.34 -7.15 2.58
N ALA A 13 2.84 -5.92 2.61
CA ALA A 13 2.89 -5.04 1.45
C ALA A 13 4.13 -4.14 1.46
N SER A 14 4.63 -3.84 0.27
CA SER A 14 5.67 -2.84 0.05
C SER A 14 5.02 -1.53 -0.40
N GLY A 15 5.26 -0.46 0.33
CA GLY A 15 4.75 0.88 0.00
C GLY A 15 5.52 1.58 -1.11
N SER A 16 4.90 2.56 -1.75
CA SER A 16 5.52 3.39 -2.79
C SER A 16 6.65 4.30 -2.27
N SER A 17 6.74 4.49 -0.97
CA SER A 17 7.83 5.22 -0.31
C SER A 17 9.18 4.50 -0.36
N LEU A 18 9.20 3.19 -0.68
CA LEU A 18 10.39 2.32 -0.70
C LEU A 18 11.11 2.23 0.66
N ASP A 19 10.39 2.46 1.75
CA ASP A 19 10.99 2.40 3.09
C ASP A 19 11.18 0.96 3.56
N GLY A 20 10.28 0.05 3.14
CA GLY A 20 10.33 -1.35 3.55
C GLY A 20 8.99 -2.07 3.33
N ILE A 21 8.83 -3.17 4.06
CA ILE A 21 7.59 -3.93 4.14
C ILE A 21 6.82 -3.44 5.36
N ASN A 22 5.55 -3.07 5.15
CA ASN A 22 4.57 -2.98 6.22
C ASN A 22 3.84 -4.32 6.34
N ALA A 23 3.80 -4.89 7.53
CA ALA A 23 3.08 -6.13 7.79
C ALA A 23 2.17 -6.01 9.00
N ALA A 24 1.09 -6.79 8.99
CA ALA A 24 0.15 -6.85 10.12
C ALA A 24 -0.42 -8.27 10.27
N ILE A 25 -0.65 -8.66 11.52
CA ILE A 25 -1.36 -9.89 11.86
C ILE A 25 -2.73 -9.52 12.41
N ILE A 26 -3.76 -10.14 11.86
CA ILE A 26 -5.15 -10.01 12.30
C ILE A 26 -5.80 -11.38 12.43
N THR A 27 -6.87 -11.46 13.23
CA THR A 27 -7.82 -12.56 13.21
C THR A 27 -9.11 -12.09 12.55
N THR A 28 -9.60 -12.82 11.57
CA THR A 28 -10.77 -12.44 10.76
C THR A 28 -11.51 -13.67 10.23
N ASP A 29 -12.80 -13.54 9.93
CA ASP A 29 -13.57 -14.52 9.16
C ASP A 29 -13.67 -14.16 7.67
N GLY A 30 -12.96 -13.10 7.23
CA GLY A 30 -13.02 -12.56 5.88
C GLY A 30 -14.10 -11.50 5.65
N VAL A 31 -14.95 -11.24 6.64
CA VAL A 31 -15.99 -10.20 6.65
C VAL A 31 -15.69 -9.17 7.73
N ASP A 32 -15.46 -9.66 8.94
CA ASP A 32 -15.17 -8.85 10.12
C ASP A 32 -13.71 -9.02 10.55
N VAL A 33 -13.17 -7.97 11.17
CA VAL A 33 -11.90 -8.04 11.90
C VAL A 33 -12.22 -8.24 13.37
N PHE A 34 -11.83 -9.39 13.93
CA PHE A 34 -12.10 -9.73 15.32
C PHE A 34 -11.00 -9.26 16.25
N GLU A 35 -9.74 -9.35 15.80
CA GLU A 35 -8.59 -8.97 16.59
C GLU A 35 -7.49 -8.43 15.71
N PHE A 36 -6.97 -7.29 16.10
CA PHE A 36 -5.71 -6.75 15.60
C PHE A 36 -4.60 -7.19 16.55
N ILE A 37 -3.65 -7.99 16.06
CA ILE A 37 -2.62 -8.60 16.92
C ILE A 37 -1.37 -7.73 16.95
N LYS A 38 -0.78 -7.42 15.79
CA LYS A 38 0.49 -6.71 15.71
C LYS A 38 0.76 -6.11 14.34
N THR A 39 1.49 -4.98 14.29
CA THR A 39 2.13 -4.45 13.07
C THR A 39 3.63 -4.57 13.14
N PHE A 40 4.23 -4.59 11.96
CA PHE A 40 5.68 -4.65 11.76
C PHE A 40 6.06 -3.70 10.63
N ASP A 41 7.12 -2.93 10.84
CA ASP A 41 7.77 -2.12 9.82
C ASP A 41 9.18 -2.68 9.62
N ILE A 42 9.45 -3.27 8.45
CA ILE A 42 10.67 -3.98 8.14
C ILE A 42 11.40 -3.21 7.04
N PRO A 43 12.41 -2.41 7.39
CA PRO A 43 13.08 -1.54 6.43
C PRO A 43 13.86 -2.35 5.38
N TYR A 44 13.83 -1.92 4.12
CA TYR A 44 14.72 -2.44 3.10
C TYR A 44 16.17 -2.05 3.37
N ASP A 45 17.09 -2.96 3.02
CA ASP A 45 18.48 -2.54 2.86
C ASP A 45 18.64 -1.55 1.69
N ASP A 46 19.75 -0.83 1.67
CA ASP A 46 19.97 0.23 0.69
C ASP A 46 20.05 -0.32 -0.73
N ASN A 47 20.60 -1.53 -0.92
CA ASN A 47 20.75 -2.15 -2.26
C ASN A 47 19.37 -2.48 -2.86
N LEU A 48 18.49 -3.11 -2.07
CA LEU A 48 17.12 -3.43 -2.53
C LEU A 48 16.32 -2.16 -2.78
N ARG A 49 16.42 -1.17 -1.90
CA ARG A 49 15.77 0.14 -2.05
C ARG A 49 16.20 0.84 -3.34
N GLU A 50 17.48 0.88 -3.62
CA GLU A 50 18.02 1.48 -4.85
C GLU A 50 17.60 0.73 -6.10
N ALA A 51 17.61 -0.61 -6.06
CA ALA A 51 17.16 -1.45 -7.16
C ALA A 51 15.68 -1.23 -7.49
N LEU A 52 14.82 -1.15 -6.49
CA LEU A 52 13.39 -0.86 -6.65
C LEU A 52 13.18 0.55 -7.22
N ARG A 53 13.90 1.55 -6.71
CA ARG A 53 13.85 2.93 -7.22
C ARG A 53 14.33 3.01 -8.66
N HIS A 54 15.40 2.31 -9.00
CA HIS A 54 15.89 2.21 -10.37
C HIS A 54 14.82 1.62 -11.29
N MET A 55 14.18 0.54 -10.86
CA MET A 55 13.12 -0.12 -11.63
C MET A 55 11.90 0.80 -11.82
N GLN A 56 11.44 1.52 -10.80
CA GLN A 56 10.33 2.47 -10.93
C GLN A 56 10.64 3.57 -11.96
N ASN A 57 11.87 4.09 -11.94
CA ASN A 57 12.25 5.22 -12.80
C ASN A 57 12.60 4.80 -14.25
N ASN A 58 13.03 3.55 -14.47
CA ASN A 58 13.60 3.11 -15.75
C ASN A 58 12.90 1.87 -16.33
N PHE A 59 11.76 1.49 -15.79
CA PHE A 59 11.05 0.23 -16.10
C PHE A 59 10.97 -0.08 -17.62
N ALA A 60 10.64 0.93 -18.43
CA ALA A 60 10.47 0.76 -19.88
C ALA A 60 11.79 0.47 -20.64
N ALA A 61 12.92 0.86 -20.06
CA ALA A 61 14.25 0.68 -20.66
C ALA A 61 14.98 -0.57 -20.14
N MET A 62 14.48 -1.19 -19.07
CA MET A 62 15.11 -2.35 -18.46
C MET A 62 14.84 -3.64 -19.25
N ASN A 63 15.84 -4.51 -19.33
CA ASN A 63 15.65 -5.85 -19.86
C ASN A 63 14.98 -6.80 -18.85
N ASP A 64 14.48 -7.93 -19.34
CA ASP A 64 13.70 -8.86 -18.52
C ASP A 64 14.53 -9.54 -17.44
N ASP A 65 15.81 -9.87 -17.70
CA ASP A 65 16.69 -10.49 -16.71
C ASP A 65 16.92 -9.58 -15.50
N GLU A 66 17.05 -8.29 -15.74
CA GLU A 66 17.21 -7.29 -14.68
C GLU A 66 15.93 -7.15 -13.85
N LYS A 67 14.76 -7.12 -14.50
CA LYS A 67 13.45 -7.10 -13.84
C LYS A 67 13.24 -8.33 -12.97
N ILE A 68 13.53 -9.52 -13.51
CA ILE A 68 13.41 -10.80 -12.80
C ILE A 68 14.35 -10.84 -11.58
N ARG A 69 15.57 -10.32 -11.71
CA ARG A 69 16.52 -10.28 -10.59
C ARG A 69 15.99 -9.42 -9.44
N ILE A 70 15.43 -8.24 -9.74
CA ILE A 70 14.88 -7.34 -8.72
C ILE A 70 13.63 -7.95 -8.08
N GLU A 71 12.73 -8.54 -8.88
CA GLU A 71 11.56 -9.25 -8.37
C GLU A 71 11.94 -10.41 -7.44
N ASN A 72 12.95 -11.19 -7.82
CA ASN A 72 13.46 -12.26 -6.96
C ASN A 72 14.03 -11.72 -5.65
N ALA A 73 14.82 -10.65 -5.68
CA ALA A 73 15.37 -10.03 -4.47
C ALA A 73 14.26 -9.52 -3.54
N LEU A 74 13.24 -8.86 -4.08
CA LEU A 74 12.06 -8.43 -3.33
C LEU A 74 11.33 -9.63 -2.70
N THR A 75 11.12 -10.70 -3.48
CA THR A 75 10.42 -11.89 -3.01
C THR A 75 11.17 -12.58 -1.87
N GLU A 76 12.49 -12.76 -2.01
CA GLU A 76 13.33 -13.33 -0.95
C GLU A 76 13.32 -12.48 0.32
N PHE A 77 13.33 -11.16 0.19
CA PHE A 77 13.21 -10.25 1.33
C PHE A 77 11.89 -10.45 2.08
N HIS A 78 10.75 -10.59 1.35
CA HIS A 78 9.46 -10.89 1.96
C HIS A 78 9.42 -12.25 2.64
N ILE A 79 10.05 -13.28 2.06
CA ILE A 79 10.17 -14.61 2.65
C ILE A 79 10.95 -14.54 3.97
N GLY A 80 12.07 -13.83 3.99
CA GLY A 80 12.88 -13.63 5.20
C GLY A 80 12.07 -12.94 6.30
N ALA A 81 11.43 -11.82 5.97
CA ALA A 81 10.59 -11.07 6.90
C ALA A 81 9.42 -11.91 7.45
N ALA A 82 8.74 -12.68 6.61
CA ALA A 82 7.67 -13.57 7.05
C ALA A 82 8.17 -14.65 8.00
N ARG A 83 9.34 -15.25 7.75
CA ARG A 83 9.94 -16.25 8.65
C ARG A 83 10.24 -15.66 10.03
N GLU A 84 10.79 -14.47 10.09
CA GLU A 84 11.07 -13.78 11.36
C GLU A 84 9.78 -13.52 12.14
N ILE A 85 8.75 -12.99 11.49
CA ILE A 85 7.45 -12.75 12.12
C ILE A 85 6.84 -14.06 12.61
N MET A 86 6.85 -15.12 11.81
CA MET A 86 6.23 -16.40 12.12
C MET A 86 6.98 -17.17 13.23
N ALA A 87 8.26 -16.88 13.46
CA ALA A 87 8.99 -17.45 14.56
C ALA A 87 8.43 -17.00 15.94
N ASP A 88 7.93 -15.77 16.00
CA ASP A 88 7.36 -15.19 17.23
C ASP A 88 5.82 -15.32 17.29
N TYR A 89 5.17 -15.54 16.15
CA TYR A 89 3.70 -15.58 16.03
C TYR A 89 3.25 -16.84 15.28
N GLU A 90 3.04 -17.91 16.06
CA GLU A 90 2.59 -19.21 15.53
C GLU A 90 1.13 -19.18 15.04
N GLY A 91 0.78 -20.17 14.23
CA GLY A 91 -0.60 -20.42 13.80
C GLY A 91 -1.11 -19.45 12.76
N ILE A 92 -0.24 -18.90 11.90
CA ILE A 92 -0.66 -18.14 10.72
C ILE A 92 -1.28 -19.12 9.71
N ASP A 93 -2.53 -18.90 9.34
CA ASP A 93 -3.30 -19.77 8.43
C ASP A 93 -3.09 -19.39 6.97
N LEU A 94 -2.89 -18.08 6.70
CA LEU A 94 -2.69 -17.56 5.36
C LEU A 94 -1.87 -16.26 5.36
N ILE A 95 -1.24 -15.99 4.22
CA ILE A 95 -0.52 -14.73 3.98
C ILE A 95 -1.23 -13.95 2.87
N GLY A 96 -1.57 -12.70 3.17
CA GLY A 96 -1.95 -11.71 2.17
C GLY A 96 -0.70 -11.02 1.61
N PHE A 97 -0.36 -11.28 0.33
CA PHE A 97 0.87 -10.79 -0.27
C PHE A 97 0.59 -9.67 -1.27
N GLY A 98 0.89 -8.45 -0.86
CA GLY A 98 0.71 -7.24 -1.67
C GLY A 98 1.80 -7.03 -2.73
N GLY A 99 2.98 -7.65 -2.58
CA GLY A 99 4.13 -7.37 -3.45
C GLY A 99 4.47 -5.88 -3.52
N HIS A 100 5.05 -5.43 -4.65
CA HIS A 100 5.36 -4.02 -4.89
C HIS A 100 4.85 -3.56 -6.26
N VAL A 101 4.19 -2.40 -6.29
CA VAL A 101 3.65 -1.80 -7.52
C VAL A 101 4.71 -0.91 -8.17
N ILE A 102 5.11 -1.26 -9.39
CA ILE A 102 6.07 -0.49 -10.19
C ILE A 102 5.35 0.54 -11.06
N CYS A 103 4.23 0.15 -11.68
CA CYS A 103 3.44 1.02 -12.54
C CYS A 103 1.95 0.75 -12.33
N HIS A 104 1.18 1.81 -12.15
CA HIS A 104 -0.26 1.74 -11.99
C HIS A 104 -0.91 2.85 -12.81
N ARG A 105 -1.54 2.49 -13.92
CA ARG A 105 -2.28 3.39 -14.81
C ARG A 105 -3.64 2.76 -15.14
N PRO A 106 -4.60 2.87 -14.24
CA PRO A 106 -5.89 2.19 -14.39
C PRO A 106 -6.66 2.66 -15.62
N ASP A 107 -6.57 3.93 -16.01
CA ASP A 107 -7.22 4.46 -17.21
C ASP A 107 -6.71 3.79 -18.51
N GLU A 108 -5.48 3.25 -18.49
CA GLU A 108 -4.86 2.52 -19.60
C GLU A 108 -4.91 0.99 -19.40
N HIS A 109 -5.56 0.51 -18.33
CA HIS A 109 -5.56 -0.88 -17.88
C HIS A 109 -4.15 -1.46 -17.65
N ILE A 110 -3.20 -0.61 -17.27
CA ILE A 110 -1.82 -1.01 -17.02
C ILE A 110 -1.59 -1.14 -15.52
N LEU A 111 -1.21 -2.35 -15.12
CA LEU A 111 -0.66 -2.65 -13.81
C LEU A 111 0.60 -3.48 -13.98
N TYR A 112 1.72 -3.01 -13.45
CA TYR A 112 2.90 -3.83 -13.29
C TYR A 112 3.27 -3.91 -11.81
N GLN A 113 3.11 -5.10 -11.26
CA GLN A 113 3.34 -5.42 -9.87
C GLN A 113 4.32 -6.59 -9.80
N ILE A 114 5.35 -6.46 -8.99
CA ILE A 114 6.38 -7.49 -8.79
C ILE A 114 6.22 -8.17 -7.44
N GLY A 115 6.76 -9.38 -7.38
CA GLY A 115 6.71 -10.28 -6.23
C GLY A 115 5.99 -11.58 -6.57
N ASP A 116 6.68 -12.70 -6.35
CA ASP A 116 6.19 -14.04 -6.64
C ASP A 116 5.52 -14.66 -5.41
N GLY A 117 4.18 -14.56 -5.34
CA GLY A 117 3.40 -15.14 -4.25
C GLY A 117 3.46 -16.69 -4.22
N GLN A 118 3.67 -17.35 -5.36
CA GLN A 118 3.83 -18.81 -5.38
C GLN A 118 5.15 -19.22 -4.71
N LYS A 119 6.24 -18.51 -5.02
CA LYS A 119 7.53 -18.73 -4.38
C LYS A 119 7.48 -18.49 -2.87
N VAL A 120 6.71 -17.46 -2.42
CA VAL A 120 6.46 -17.24 -0.99
C VAL A 120 5.71 -18.42 -0.38
N ALA A 121 4.66 -18.93 -1.05
CA ALA A 121 3.87 -20.07 -0.56
C ALA A 121 4.74 -21.35 -0.45
N ASP A 122 5.53 -21.65 -1.47
CA ASP A 122 6.40 -22.81 -1.51
C ASP A 122 7.50 -22.76 -0.43
N ALA A 123 8.08 -21.56 -0.22
CA ALA A 123 9.14 -21.37 0.77
C ALA A 123 8.69 -21.43 2.23
N LEU A 124 7.42 -21.07 2.49
CA LEU A 124 6.87 -20.98 3.84
C LEU A 124 5.90 -22.13 4.18
N GLY A 125 5.44 -22.87 3.19
CA GLY A 125 4.45 -23.95 3.39
C GLY A 125 3.06 -23.44 3.81
N ILE A 126 2.72 -22.18 3.51
CA ILE A 126 1.48 -21.53 3.88
C ILE A 126 0.74 -21.02 2.64
N LYS A 127 -0.58 -21.01 2.68
CA LYS A 127 -1.39 -20.44 1.59
C LYS A 127 -1.11 -18.94 1.46
N VAL A 128 -0.89 -18.50 0.22
CA VAL A 128 -0.67 -17.09 -0.12
C VAL A 128 -1.78 -16.61 -1.04
N VAL A 129 -2.38 -15.49 -0.69
CA VAL A 129 -3.36 -14.76 -1.51
C VAL A 129 -2.69 -13.45 -1.97
N GLY A 130 -2.66 -13.22 -3.26
CA GLY A 130 -2.00 -12.06 -3.85
C GLY A 130 -2.70 -11.52 -5.09
N LYS A 131 -2.05 -10.58 -5.78
CA LYS A 131 -2.56 -9.96 -7.02
C LYS A 131 -3.94 -9.31 -6.85
N PHE A 132 -4.20 -8.71 -5.69
CA PHE A 132 -5.48 -8.13 -5.31
C PHE A 132 -6.01 -7.09 -6.31
N ARG A 133 -5.10 -6.36 -6.98
CA ARG A 133 -5.47 -5.29 -7.93
C ARG A 133 -5.84 -5.82 -9.31
N SER A 134 -5.25 -6.93 -9.72
CA SER A 134 -5.33 -7.43 -11.09
C SER A 134 -6.75 -7.81 -11.50
N ALA A 135 -7.49 -8.48 -10.62
CA ALA A 135 -8.87 -8.90 -10.90
C ALA A 135 -9.81 -7.69 -11.03
N ASP A 136 -9.64 -6.69 -10.18
CA ASP A 136 -10.44 -5.45 -10.21
C ASP A 136 -10.18 -4.66 -11.50
N ILE A 137 -8.91 -4.47 -11.88
CA ILE A 137 -8.55 -3.77 -13.12
C ILE A 137 -9.08 -4.50 -14.36
N LEU A 138 -8.99 -5.84 -14.39
CA LEU A 138 -9.54 -6.64 -15.49
C LEU A 138 -11.06 -6.54 -15.60
N ALA A 139 -11.73 -6.31 -14.47
CA ALA A 139 -13.18 -6.06 -14.43
C ALA A 139 -13.57 -4.60 -14.74
N GLY A 140 -12.60 -3.73 -15.04
CA GLY A 140 -12.81 -2.32 -15.35
C GLY A 140 -12.74 -1.38 -14.13
N GLY A 141 -12.32 -1.88 -12.98
CA GLY A 141 -12.08 -1.09 -11.77
C GLY A 141 -10.72 -0.38 -11.79
N GLN A 142 -10.47 0.40 -10.76
CA GLN A 142 -9.24 1.19 -10.62
C GLN A 142 -8.10 0.40 -9.95
N GLY A 143 -8.39 -0.72 -9.28
CA GLY A 143 -7.41 -1.50 -8.51
C GLY A 143 -6.86 -0.80 -7.26
N ALA A 144 -7.35 0.39 -6.93
CA ALA A 144 -6.96 1.19 -5.77
C ALA A 144 -8.09 2.20 -5.42
N PRO A 145 -8.17 2.65 -4.14
CA PRO A 145 -7.48 2.12 -2.96
C PRO A 145 -8.11 0.79 -2.49
N LEU A 146 -7.27 -0.17 -2.09
CA LEU A 146 -7.76 -1.49 -1.64
C LEU A 146 -8.26 -1.50 -0.19
N ALA A 147 -7.82 -0.56 0.64
CA ALA A 147 -8.16 -0.50 2.06
C ALA A 147 -9.65 -0.25 2.34
N ALA A 148 -10.44 0.14 1.32
CA ALA A 148 -11.84 0.49 1.50
C ALA A 148 -12.68 -0.62 2.15
N ILE A 149 -12.49 -1.86 1.76
CA ILE A 149 -13.22 -3.02 2.33
C ILE A 149 -12.83 -3.21 3.80
N TYR A 150 -11.56 -3.07 4.13
CA TYR A 150 -11.07 -3.13 5.50
C TYR A 150 -11.62 -1.98 6.35
N HIS A 151 -11.66 -0.76 5.81
CA HIS A 151 -12.27 0.38 6.47
C HIS A 151 -13.76 0.15 6.74
N ALA A 152 -14.48 -0.47 5.80
CA ALA A 152 -15.88 -0.83 5.99
C ALA A 152 -16.08 -1.85 7.15
N ALA A 153 -15.20 -2.84 7.26
CA ALA A 153 -15.21 -3.80 8.36
C ALA A 153 -14.93 -3.11 9.71
N LEU A 154 -13.91 -2.25 9.78
CA LEU A 154 -13.62 -1.47 11.00
C LEU A 154 -14.77 -0.54 11.42
N ALA A 155 -15.48 0.00 10.42
CA ALA A 155 -16.55 0.97 10.64
C ALA A 155 -17.90 0.38 11.05
N GLN A 156 -18.04 -0.95 11.13
CA GLN A 156 -19.34 -1.58 11.37
C GLN A 156 -20.06 -1.06 12.62
N LYS A 157 -19.29 -0.77 13.69
CA LYS A 157 -19.82 -0.30 14.98
C LYS A 157 -19.66 1.22 15.18
N ILE A 158 -19.24 1.96 14.14
CA ILE A 158 -19.03 3.41 14.19
C ILE A 158 -20.24 4.09 13.56
N GLU A 159 -20.65 5.22 14.13
CA GLU A 159 -21.73 6.05 13.61
C GLU A 159 -21.37 6.56 12.19
N LYS A 160 -22.37 6.56 11.30
CA LYS A 160 -22.23 6.98 9.91
C LYS A 160 -23.08 8.23 9.63
N PRO A 161 -22.72 9.07 8.64
CA PRO A 161 -21.62 8.89 7.69
C PRO A 161 -20.25 9.14 8.31
N LEU A 162 -19.23 8.49 7.77
CA LEU A 162 -17.85 8.68 8.24
C LEU A 162 -16.86 8.65 7.07
N VAL A 163 -15.66 9.18 7.32
CA VAL A 163 -14.57 9.23 6.37
C VAL A 163 -13.30 8.71 7.03
N PHE A 164 -12.64 7.75 6.37
CA PHE A 164 -11.23 7.46 6.64
C PHE A 164 -10.37 8.29 5.70
N VAL A 165 -9.38 8.96 6.24
CA VAL A 165 -8.35 9.68 5.49
C VAL A 165 -7.02 8.99 5.75
N ASP A 166 -6.43 8.46 4.69
CA ASP A 166 -5.10 7.85 4.72
C ASP A 166 -4.11 8.80 4.04
N ILE A 167 -3.04 9.16 4.74
CA ILE A 167 -2.00 10.08 4.24
C ILE A 167 -0.67 9.32 4.24
N GLY A 168 -0.48 8.52 3.19
CA GLY A 168 0.77 7.85 2.90
C GLY A 168 1.62 8.64 1.89
N GLY A 169 2.25 7.98 0.95
CA GLY A 169 2.95 8.63 -0.16
C GLY A 169 2.00 9.48 -1.02
N LEU A 170 0.83 8.92 -1.34
CA LEU A 170 -0.36 9.61 -1.82
C LEU A 170 -1.38 9.66 -0.68
N SER A 171 -2.37 10.54 -0.81
CA SER A 171 -3.50 10.60 0.12
C SER A 171 -4.71 9.92 -0.51
N SER A 172 -5.42 9.10 0.26
CA SER A 172 -6.68 8.47 -0.15
C SER A 172 -7.81 8.73 0.84
N ILE A 173 -9.03 8.63 0.34
CA ILE A 173 -10.26 8.80 1.12
C ILE A 173 -11.12 7.57 0.94
N THR A 174 -11.68 7.07 2.06
CA THR A 174 -12.78 6.13 2.06
C THR A 174 -13.97 6.77 2.75
N PHE A 175 -15.02 7.03 2.00
CA PHE A 175 -16.29 7.53 2.51
C PHE A 175 -17.26 6.37 2.70
N ILE A 176 -17.89 6.31 3.87
CA ILE A 176 -18.94 5.35 4.20
C ILE A 176 -20.21 6.15 4.55
N GLY A 177 -21.19 6.06 3.69
CA GLY A 177 -22.45 6.79 3.80
C GLY A 177 -23.39 6.25 4.88
N GLN A 178 -24.47 6.96 5.12
CA GLN A 178 -25.46 6.66 6.17
C GLN A 178 -26.04 5.25 6.05
N ASN A 179 -26.28 4.79 4.82
CA ASN A 179 -26.89 3.48 4.54
C ASN A 179 -25.82 2.43 4.14
N GLY A 180 -24.53 2.72 4.36
CA GLY A 180 -23.45 1.81 4.06
C GLY A 180 -22.88 1.94 2.63
N GLU A 181 -23.22 3.03 1.91
CA GLU A 181 -22.59 3.34 0.62
C GLU A 181 -21.08 3.48 0.82
N LEU A 182 -20.30 2.77 -0.01
CA LEU A 182 -18.84 2.77 0.06
C LEU A 182 -18.26 3.42 -1.18
N THR A 183 -17.51 4.50 -1.00
CA THR A 183 -16.75 5.14 -2.06
C THR A 183 -15.32 5.37 -1.60
N ALA A 184 -14.34 4.95 -2.41
CA ALA A 184 -12.94 5.17 -2.10
C ALA A 184 -12.19 5.66 -3.34
N PHE A 185 -11.23 6.57 -3.13
CA PHE A 185 -10.48 7.18 -4.22
C PHE A 185 -9.22 7.87 -3.71
N ASP A 186 -8.25 8.07 -4.60
CA ASP A 186 -7.07 8.87 -4.30
C ASP A 186 -7.44 10.35 -4.30
N ALA A 187 -7.13 11.04 -3.20
CA ALA A 187 -7.47 12.44 -3.00
C ALA A 187 -6.42 13.38 -3.61
N GLY A 188 -5.16 12.97 -3.62
CA GLY A 188 -4.07 13.78 -4.15
C GLY A 188 -2.71 13.43 -3.54
N PRO A 189 -1.75 14.36 -3.57
CA PRO A 189 -0.44 14.17 -2.96
C PRO A 189 -0.55 13.88 -1.46
N GLY A 190 0.34 13.01 -0.98
CA GLY A 190 0.59 12.79 0.43
C GLY A 190 2.01 13.21 0.80
N ASN A 191 2.66 12.40 1.62
CA ASN A 191 3.98 12.74 2.18
C ASN A 191 5.15 12.55 1.19
N ALA A 192 5.00 11.77 0.12
CA ALA A 192 6.12 11.44 -0.78
C ALA A 192 6.78 12.71 -1.36
N ALA A 193 5.97 13.63 -1.89
CA ALA A 193 6.49 14.88 -2.46
C ALA A 193 7.18 15.77 -1.42
N LEU A 194 6.69 15.77 -0.18
CA LEU A 194 7.32 16.51 0.93
C LEU A 194 8.66 15.88 1.32
N ASN A 195 8.68 14.56 1.45
CA ASN A 195 9.90 13.82 1.79
C ASN A 195 10.98 13.99 0.71
N ASP A 196 10.61 13.88 -0.57
CA ASP A 196 11.52 14.09 -1.69
C ASP A 196 12.10 15.50 -1.69
N TRP A 197 11.25 16.51 -1.44
CA TRP A 197 11.67 17.89 -1.38
C TRP A 197 12.65 18.15 -0.23
N VAL A 198 12.33 17.65 0.97
CA VAL A 198 13.16 17.80 2.17
C VAL A 198 14.49 17.04 2.01
N ASN A 199 14.46 15.85 1.42
CA ASN A 199 15.67 15.08 1.13
C ASN A 199 16.58 15.85 0.16
N LYS A 200 16.02 16.35 -0.94
CA LYS A 200 16.77 17.08 -1.97
C LYS A 200 17.39 18.38 -1.47
N HIS A 201 16.70 19.11 -0.61
CA HIS A 201 17.11 20.46 -0.19
C HIS A 201 17.68 20.52 1.21
N GLY A 202 17.35 19.59 2.08
CA GLY A 202 17.78 19.56 3.49
C GLY A 202 18.59 18.32 3.88
N GLY A 203 18.74 17.34 2.99
CA GLY A 203 19.47 16.09 3.27
C GLY A 203 18.83 15.22 4.36
N MET A 204 17.56 15.45 4.68
CA MET A 204 16.80 14.70 5.68
C MET A 204 15.80 13.77 4.99
N HIS A 205 15.46 12.64 5.63
CA HIS A 205 14.49 11.70 5.06
C HIS A 205 13.06 12.23 5.07
N MET A 206 12.70 13.05 6.05
CA MET A 206 11.38 13.68 6.17
C MET A 206 11.45 14.98 6.99
N ASP A 207 10.39 15.78 6.95
CA ASP A 207 10.21 16.93 7.85
C ASP A 207 9.68 16.44 9.21
N TYR A 208 10.60 16.19 10.14
CA TYR A 208 10.24 15.69 11.47
C TYR A 208 9.38 16.68 12.24
N ASN A 209 8.17 16.26 12.58
CA ASN A 209 7.14 17.05 13.27
C ASN A 209 6.73 18.33 12.51
N GLY A 210 6.91 18.39 11.20
CA GLY A 210 6.52 19.53 10.38
C GLY A 210 7.29 20.83 10.66
N ARG A 211 8.51 20.72 11.22
CA ARG A 211 9.28 21.90 11.66
C ARG A 211 9.66 22.84 10.53
N LEU A 212 10.04 22.29 9.38
CA LEU A 212 10.35 23.11 8.19
C LEU A 212 9.08 23.77 7.66
N GLY A 213 8.02 22.98 7.52
CA GLY A 213 6.73 23.50 7.05
C GLY A 213 6.21 24.64 7.93
N ILE A 214 6.26 24.49 9.26
CA ILE A 214 5.82 25.55 10.20
C ILE A 214 6.71 26.79 10.11
N SER A 215 8.00 26.66 9.81
CA SER A 215 8.93 27.81 9.69
C SER A 215 8.77 28.58 8.38
N GLY A 216 8.06 28.02 7.40
CA GLY A 216 7.85 28.63 6.09
C GLY A 216 6.64 29.54 6.02
N HIS A 217 6.43 30.10 4.84
CA HIS A 217 5.25 30.88 4.49
C HIS A 217 4.59 30.28 3.26
N ILE A 218 3.24 30.29 3.25
CA ILE A 218 2.49 29.83 2.08
C ILE A 218 2.69 30.81 0.93
N ASN A 219 3.10 30.32 -0.22
CA ASN A 219 3.09 31.09 -1.46
C ASN A 219 1.76 30.83 -2.16
N GLU A 220 0.86 31.82 -2.08
CA GLU A 220 -0.52 31.70 -2.58
C GLU A 220 -0.60 31.49 -4.09
N ASP A 221 0.32 32.05 -4.88
CA ASP A 221 0.36 31.86 -6.33
C ASP A 221 0.73 30.43 -6.70
N VAL A 222 1.72 29.86 -5.99
CA VAL A 222 2.12 28.47 -6.18
C VAL A 222 0.99 27.54 -5.76
N LEU A 223 0.37 27.77 -4.61
CA LEU A 223 -0.78 27.00 -4.13
C LEU A 223 -1.92 27.03 -5.15
N ALA A 224 -2.29 28.22 -5.63
CA ALA A 224 -3.34 28.39 -6.63
C ALA A 224 -3.02 27.68 -7.96
N SER A 225 -1.72 27.61 -8.34
CA SER A 225 -1.27 26.86 -9.50
C SER A 225 -1.41 25.35 -9.29
N MET A 226 -0.98 24.83 -8.13
CA MET A 226 -1.11 23.42 -7.76
C MET A 226 -2.56 22.97 -7.72
N MET A 227 -3.45 23.79 -7.18
CA MET A 227 -4.90 23.51 -7.08
C MET A 227 -5.61 23.42 -8.44
N LYS A 228 -4.98 23.91 -9.54
CA LYS A 228 -5.50 23.75 -10.90
C LYS A 228 -5.16 22.40 -11.54
N HIS A 229 -4.44 21.53 -10.85
CA HIS A 229 -4.06 20.22 -11.41
C HIS A 229 -5.32 19.42 -11.72
N LYS A 230 -5.38 18.85 -12.93
CA LYS A 230 -6.58 18.14 -13.47
C LYS A 230 -7.05 16.99 -12.58
N PHE A 231 -6.14 16.32 -11.90
CA PHE A 231 -6.48 15.22 -11.00
C PHE A 231 -7.41 15.67 -9.86
N LEU A 232 -7.20 16.86 -9.30
CA LEU A 232 -8.00 17.36 -8.17
C LEU A 232 -9.47 17.60 -8.56
N SER A 233 -9.72 17.97 -9.82
CA SER A 233 -11.07 18.21 -10.35
C SER A 233 -11.77 16.97 -10.91
N ARG A 234 -11.08 15.82 -10.99
CA ARG A 234 -11.71 14.55 -11.42
C ARG A 234 -12.77 14.11 -10.41
N ILE A 235 -13.89 13.63 -10.93
CA ILE A 235 -14.97 13.07 -10.10
C ILE A 235 -14.56 11.65 -9.68
N PRO A 236 -14.72 11.27 -8.40
CA PRO A 236 -14.52 9.90 -7.93
C PRO A 236 -15.45 8.87 -8.61
N PRO A 237 -15.02 7.59 -8.74
CA PRO A 237 -13.75 7.04 -8.27
C PRO A 237 -12.57 7.46 -9.16
N LYS A 238 -11.40 7.66 -8.55
CA LYS A 238 -10.14 7.98 -9.23
C LYS A 238 -8.95 7.44 -8.45
N ALA A 239 -7.93 6.94 -9.16
CA ALA A 239 -6.68 6.46 -8.61
C ALA A 239 -5.52 6.83 -9.54
#